data_2b8b06881304632b4c64cb6822e84147
#
_entry.id   2b8b06881304632b4c64cb6822e84147
#
_cell.length_a   1.000
_cell.length_b   1.000
_cell.length_c   1.000
_cell.angle_alpha   90.00
_cell.angle_beta   90.00
_cell.angle_gamma   90.00
#
_symmetry.space_group_name_H-M   'P 1'
#
loop_
_entity.id
_entity.type
_entity.pdbx_description
1 polymer ?
#
loop_
_entity_poly.entity_id
_entity_poly.type
_entity_poly.pdbx_seq_one_letter_code
_entity_poly.pdbx_strand_id
1 'polypeptide(L)'
;MFTIWVGISYAQEKNGAEMDEMWGDQKEVKGASDKSRIALFDDGNYAMFIHWGIYSNIANKWKDSTYYGISEWIMNPRRANISVEEYKNEAKNFNPVNFNAKEIAKLAKDAGMKYIVVTSKHHDGFAMFDSKSNDFNIVKASPFGRDPMKELSQACKEEGLGFGFYYSHNQDWTFPGGNGGPTTNAKGKEVGFDYYFKHKCLPQVKEITKNYGDIAMVWFDTPGNMEKKYVAELVDVVRKNQPNAMISGRAGHGLGDYKS
;
A
#
# COMPACT_ATOMS: atom_id res chain seq x y z
N MET A 1 -4.26 44.34 -14.58
CA MET A 1 -4.15 42.96 -15.08
C MET A 1 -2.91 42.24 -14.54
N PHE A 2 -2.61 42.43 -13.23
CA PHE A 2 -1.37 41.90 -12.59
C PHE A 2 -1.60 41.13 -11.27
N THR A 3 -2.85 40.95 -10.85
CA THR A 3 -3.15 40.34 -9.54
C THR A 3 -3.48 38.85 -9.57
N ILE A 4 -3.66 38.27 -10.74
CA ILE A 4 -4.06 36.84 -10.87
C ILE A 4 -2.86 35.90 -10.83
N TRP A 5 -1.67 36.36 -11.20
CA TRP A 5 -0.46 35.52 -11.26
C TRP A 5 0.14 35.16 -9.89
N VAL A 6 0.06 36.07 -8.92
CA VAL A 6 0.62 35.87 -7.57
C VAL A 6 -0.19 34.82 -6.79
N GLY A 7 -1.52 34.80 -6.98
CA GLY A 7 -2.39 33.83 -6.29
C GLY A 7 -2.22 32.38 -6.79
N ILE A 8 -1.97 32.20 -8.07
CA ILE A 8 -1.77 30.86 -8.65
C ILE A 8 -0.42 30.28 -8.21
N SER A 9 0.64 31.09 -8.19
CA SER A 9 1.97 30.66 -7.75
C SER A 9 1.96 30.26 -6.26
N TYR A 10 1.31 31.03 -5.40
CA TYR A 10 1.22 30.76 -3.97
C TYR A 10 0.37 29.52 -3.65
N ALA A 11 -0.72 29.31 -4.39
CA ALA A 11 -1.55 28.11 -4.24
C ALA A 11 -0.82 26.84 -4.73
N GLN A 12 -0.02 26.96 -5.77
CA GLN A 12 0.77 25.87 -6.31
C GLN A 12 1.95 25.47 -5.41
N GLU A 13 2.61 26.46 -4.79
CA GLU A 13 3.66 26.21 -3.79
C GLU A 13 3.08 25.58 -2.51
N LYS A 14 1.92 26.06 -2.05
CA LYS A 14 1.25 25.50 -0.87
C LYS A 14 0.78 24.07 -1.09
N ASN A 15 0.22 23.77 -2.25
CA ASN A 15 -0.17 22.41 -2.62
C ASN A 15 1.05 21.49 -2.75
N GLY A 16 2.16 21.98 -3.28
CA GLY A 16 3.42 21.24 -3.36
C GLY A 16 3.95 20.86 -1.98
N ALA A 17 3.94 21.80 -1.03
CA ALA A 17 4.40 21.55 0.35
C ALA A 17 3.50 20.54 1.08
N GLU A 18 2.17 20.62 0.93
CA GLU A 18 1.23 19.66 1.50
C GLU A 18 1.42 18.26 0.90
N MET A 19 1.73 18.16 -0.40
CA MET A 19 2.01 16.91 -1.07
C MET A 19 3.36 16.32 -0.65
N ASP A 20 4.40 17.13 -0.50
CA ASP A 20 5.70 16.70 0.02
C ASP A 20 5.58 16.19 1.47
N GLU A 21 4.73 16.80 2.30
CA GLU A 21 4.44 16.32 3.65
C GLU A 21 3.77 14.94 3.65
N MET A 22 2.86 14.69 2.74
CA MET A 22 2.13 13.41 2.63
C MET A 22 2.99 12.32 1.97
N TRP A 23 3.63 12.63 0.86
CA TRP A 23 4.32 11.65 0.00
C TRP A 23 5.81 11.56 0.25
N GLY A 24 6.37 12.44 1.08
CA GLY A 24 7.79 12.58 1.32
C GLY A 24 8.50 13.37 0.21
N ASP A 25 9.60 14.05 0.56
CA ASP A 25 10.42 14.73 -0.42
C ASP A 25 11.14 13.72 -1.32
N GLN A 26 10.76 13.69 -2.59
CA GLN A 26 11.35 12.82 -3.60
C GLN A 26 12.51 13.46 -4.37
N LYS A 27 12.91 14.70 -4.03
CA LYS A 27 14.03 15.39 -4.69
C LYS A 27 15.34 14.63 -4.55
N GLU A 28 15.52 13.93 -3.42
CA GLU A 28 16.71 13.14 -3.12
C GLU A 28 16.77 11.79 -3.82
N VAL A 29 15.67 11.33 -4.46
CA VAL A 29 15.66 10.05 -5.18
C VAL A 29 16.61 10.14 -6.38
N LYS A 30 17.71 9.40 -6.32
CA LYS A 30 18.76 9.38 -7.36
C LYS A 30 18.44 8.44 -8.52
N GLY A 31 17.41 7.62 -8.38
CA GLY A 31 17.10 6.53 -9.31
C GLY A 31 17.94 5.27 -9.04
N ALA A 32 17.50 4.16 -9.62
CA ALA A 32 18.26 2.91 -9.55
C ALA A 32 19.46 2.97 -10.49
N SER A 33 20.65 2.64 -9.97
CA SER A 33 21.86 2.46 -10.77
C SER A 33 22.00 1.02 -11.30
N ASP A 34 21.26 0.10 -10.74
CA ASP A 34 21.30 -1.32 -11.09
C ASP A 34 20.38 -1.60 -12.29
N LYS A 35 20.99 -2.02 -13.40
CA LYS A 35 20.26 -2.29 -14.65
C LYS A 35 19.21 -3.37 -14.52
N SER A 36 19.38 -4.35 -13.64
CA SER A 36 18.40 -5.41 -13.41
C SER A 36 17.09 -4.88 -12.82
N ARG A 37 17.17 -3.85 -11.96
CA ARG A 37 16.00 -3.20 -11.37
C ARG A 37 15.28 -2.27 -12.33
N ILE A 38 16.02 -1.55 -13.18
CA ILE A 38 15.42 -0.60 -14.13
C ILE A 38 14.91 -1.27 -15.41
N ALA A 39 15.32 -2.51 -15.70
CA ALA A 39 14.89 -3.24 -16.89
C ALA A 39 13.36 -3.32 -17.04
N LEU A 40 12.63 -3.43 -15.91
CA LEU A 40 11.16 -3.42 -15.92
C LEU A 40 10.59 -2.12 -16.54
N PHE A 41 11.21 -0.97 -16.27
CA PHE A 41 10.79 0.32 -16.83
C PHE A 41 11.28 0.52 -18.26
N ASP A 42 12.47 0.01 -18.59
CA ASP A 42 13.03 0.11 -19.94
C ASP A 42 12.22 -0.71 -20.95
N ASP A 43 11.67 -1.87 -20.52
CA ASP A 43 10.80 -2.72 -21.35
C ASP A 43 9.37 -2.16 -21.51
N GLY A 44 9.01 -1.13 -20.77
CA GLY A 44 7.73 -0.44 -20.86
C GLY A 44 7.03 -0.25 -19.50
N ASN A 45 6.58 0.98 -19.26
CA ASN A 45 5.97 1.42 -18.00
C ASN A 45 4.46 1.17 -17.94
N TYR A 46 3.92 0.28 -18.76
CA TYR A 46 2.49 0.02 -18.79
C TYR A 46 2.14 -1.13 -17.85
N ALA A 47 1.38 -0.82 -16.80
CA ALA A 47 1.03 -1.77 -15.74
C ALA A 47 -0.40 -1.59 -15.24
N MET A 48 -0.95 -2.63 -14.63
CA MET A 48 -2.21 -2.56 -13.90
C MET A 48 -1.91 -2.24 -12.44
N PHE A 49 -2.57 -1.19 -11.92
CA PHE A 49 -2.53 -0.87 -10.49
C PHE A 49 -3.91 -1.09 -9.89
N ILE A 50 -4.02 -2.00 -8.91
CA ILE A 50 -5.30 -2.40 -8.31
C ILE A 50 -5.35 -1.94 -6.85
N HIS A 51 -6.28 -1.03 -6.53
CA HIS A 51 -6.67 -0.71 -5.16
C HIS A 51 -7.87 -1.58 -4.77
N TRP A 52 -7.66 -2.51 -3.84
CA TRP A 52 -8.68 -3.48 -3.45
C TRP A 52 -8.56 -3.85 -1.97
N GLY A 53 -9.66 -3.82 -1.25
CA GLY A 53 -9.78 -4.10 0.18
C GLY A 53 -11.22 -4.00 0.67
N ILE A 54 -11.42 -3.99 1.98
CA ILE A 54 -12.76 -3.83 2.61
C ILE A 54 -13.47 -2.59 2.08
N TYR A 55 -12.76 -1.50 1.85
CA TYR A 55 -13.29 -0.25 1.30
C TYR A 55 -13.96 -0.43 -0.07
N SER A 56 -13.56 -1.41 -0.86
CA SER A 56 -14.20 -1.72 -2.14
C SER A 56 -15.62 -2.27 -1.95
N ASN A 57 -15.86 -3.02 -0.88
CA ASN A 57 -17.21 -3.52 -0.53
C ASN A 57 -18.08 -2.41 0.03
N ILE A 58 -17.53 -1.51 0.83
CA ILE A 58 -18.23 -0.33 1.37
C ILE A 58 -18.63 0.64 0.25
N ALA A 59 -17.83 0.73 -0.84
CA ALA A 59 -18.13 1.49 -2.06
C ALA A 59 -18.56 2.94 -1.81
N ASN A 60 -17.86 3.63 -0.91
CA ASN A 60 -18.16 5.02 -0.49
C ASN A 60 -19.54 5.24 0.15
N LYS A 61 -20.21 4.20 0.60
CA LYS A 61 -21.48 4.29 1.34
C LYS A 61 -21.27 3.83 2.76
N TRP A 62 -21.64 4.67 3.72
CA TRP A 62 -21.58 4.28 5.13
C TRP A 62 -22.86 4.75 5.82
N LYS A 63 -23.61 3.79 6.41
CA LYS A 63 -24.96 4.03 6.92
C LYS A 63 -25.81 4.68 5.80
N ASP A 64 -26.51 5.75 6.08
CA ASP A 64 -27.41 6.41 5.12
C ASP A 64 -26.71 7.52 4.28
N SER A 65 -25.37 7.56 4.29
CA SER A 65 -24.60 8.62 3.66
C SER A 65 -23.70 8.11 2.55
N THR A 66 -23.52 8.93 1.50
CA THR A 66 -22.55 8.72 0.43
C THR A 66 -21.38 9.70 0.59
N TYR A 67 -20.17 9.20 0.52
CA TYR A 67 -18.92 9.97 0.68
C TYR A 67 -18.18 10.02 -0.65
N TYR A 68 -18.17 11.18 -1.29
CA TYR A 68 -17.48 11.35 -2.58
C TYR A 68 -15.96 11.38 -2.43
N GLY A 69 -15.24 10.84 -3.42
CA GLY A 69 -13.79 10.79 -3.50
C GLY A 69 -13.25 9.34 -3.42
N ILE A 70 -12.00 9.20 -2.97
CA ILE A 70 -11.29 7.92 -2.96
C ILE A 70 -11.82 6.98 -1.87
N SER A 71 -12.24 5.77 -2.28
CA SER A 71 -12.89 4.79 -1.39
C SER A 71 -11.99 4.26 -0.30
N GLU A 72 -10.71 4.09 -0.56
CA GLU A 72 -9.73 3.57 0.39
C GLU A 72 -9.51 4.47 1.61
N TRP A 73 -10.03 5.69 1.55
CA TRP A 73 -10.02 6.64 2.68
C TRP A 73 -11.35 6.70 3.43
N ILE A 74 -12.33 5.86 3.12
CA ILE A 74 -13.68 5.93 3.72
C ILE A 74 -13.65 5.88 5.27
N MET A 75 -12.76 5.08 5.85
CA MET A 75 -12.61 4.97 7.30
C MET A 75 -12.07 6.25 7.97
N ASN A 76 -11.32 7.08 7.23
CA ASN A 76 -10.61 8.22 7.77
C ASN A 76 -11.55 9.22 8.48
N PRO A 77 -11.13 9.85 9.60
CA PRO A 77 -11.95 10.85 10.32
C PRO A 77 -12.41 12.05 9.45
N ARG A 78 -11.68 12.38 8.39
CA ARG A 78 -12.07 13.41 7.42
C ARG A 78 -13.14 12.96 6.42
N ARG A 79 -13.57 11.68 6.49
CA ARG A 79 -14.57 11.06 5.62
C ARG A 79 -15.73 10.53 6.46
N ALA A 80 -16.00 9.24 6.44
CA ALA A 80 -17.09 8.65 7.21
C ALA A 80 -16.77 8.48 8.71
N ASN A 81 -15.52 8.67 9.11
CA ASN A 81 -15.08 8.54 10.51
C ASN A 81 -15.53 7.22 11.15
N ILE A 82 -15.29 6.12 10.44
CA ILE A 82 -15.71 4.78 10.89
C ILE A 82 -14.78 4.36 12.04
N SER A 83 -15.36 3.94 13.15
CA SER A 83 -14.58 3.44 14.28
C SER A 83 -13.80 2.18 13.90
N VAL A 84 -12.68 1.94 14.62
CA VAL A 84 -11.84 0.74 14.38
C VAL A 84 -12.65 -0.54 14.53
N GLU A 85 -13.56 -0.60 15.51
CA GLU A 85 -14.41 -1.76 15.76
C GLU A 85 -15.40 -2.00 14.63
N GLU A 86 -16.14 -0.96 14.21
CA GLU A 86 -17.07 -1.04 13.08
C GLU A 86 -16.35 -1.47 11.80
N TYR A 87 -15.21 -0.85 11.49
CA TYR A 87 -14.47 -1.17 10.28
C TYR A 87 -13.93 -2.61 10.27
N LYS A 88 -13.39 -3.06 11.40
CA LYS A 88 -12.96 -4.47 11.54
C LYS A 88 -14.10 -5.45 11.38
N ASN A 89 -15.29 -5.06 11.81
CA ASN A 89 -16.47 -5.90 11.68
C ASN A 89 -16.92 -6.06 10.22
N GLU A 90 -16.68 -5.04 9.35
CA GLU A 90 -16.94 -5.12 7.92
C GLU A 90 -16.13 -6.20 7.19
N ALA A 91 -15.01 -6.66 7.75
CA ALA A 91 -14.27 -7.78 7.18
C ALA A 91 -15.14 -9.06 7.06
N LYS A 92 -16.12 -9.23 7.95
CA LYS A 92 -17.06 -10.36 7.92
C LYS A 92 -18.02 -10.34 6.72
N ASN A 93 -18.21 -9.14 6.14
CA ASN A 93 -19.03 -8.92 4.95
C ASN A 93 -18.20 -8.95 3.66
N PHE A 94 -16.86 -8.99 3.77
CA PHE A 94 -15.97 -8.97 2.63
C PHE A 94 -15.73 -10.40 2.10
N ASN A 95 -16.57 -10.82 1.15
CA ASN A 95 -16.51 -12.16 0.56
C ASN A 95 -16.47 -12.10 -0.98
N PRO A 96 -15.31 -11.83 -1.59
CA PRO A 96 -15.18 -11.66 -3.04
C PRO A 96 -15.14 -13.00 -3.79
N VAL A 97 -16.22 -13.78 -3.74
CA VAL A 97 -16.33 -15.13 -4.32
C VAL A 97 -16.04 -15.18 -5.83
N ASN A 98 -16.26 -14.07 -6.54
CA ASN A 98 -16.02 -13.95 -7.97
C ASN A 98 -14.57 -13.58 -8.33
N PHE A 99 -13.67 -13.46 -7.35
CA PHE A 99 -12.26 -13.18 -7.62
C PHE A 99 -11.64 -14.33 -8.43
N ASN A 100 -11.10 -13.98 -9.60
CA ASN A 100 -10.43 -14.91 -10.50
C ASN A 100 -9.07 -14.34 -10.93
N ALA A 101 -8.02 -14.81 -10.29
CA ALA A 101 -6.65 -14.35 -10.53
C ALA A 101 -6.20 -14.57 -11.98
N LYS A 102 -6.59 -15.69 -12.61
CA LYS A 102 -6.21 -16.01 -14.00
C LYS A 102 -6.86 -15.05 -15.00
N GLU A 103 -8.12 -14.71 -14.81
CA GLU A 103 -8.80 -13.73 -15.68
C GLU A 103 -8.16 -12.33 -15.56
N ILE A 104 -7.79 -11.92 -14.34
CA ILE A 104 -7.12 -10.62 -14.12
C ILE A 104 -5.74 -10.60 -14.78
N ALA A 105 -4.93 -11.64 -14.60
CA ALA A 105 -3.61 -11.73 -15.20
C ALA A 105 -3.71 -11.78 -16.73
N LYS A 106 -4.63 -12.58 -17.27
CA LYS A 106 -4.89 -12.64 -18.71
C LYS A 106 -5.33 -11.29 -19.28
N LEU A 107 -6.24 -10.58 -18.60
CA LEU A 107 -6.68 -9.26 -19.02
C LEU A 107 -5.50 -8.28 -19.10
N ALA A 108 -4.63 -8.27 -18.10
CA ALA A 108 -3.44 -7.43 -18.12
C ALA A 108 -2.49 -7.80 -19.26
N LYS A 109 -2.29 -9.10 -19.50
CA LYS A 109 -1.47 -9.61 -20.61
C LYS A 109 -2.03 -9.21 -21.97
N ASP A 110 -3.32 -9.42 -22.18
CA ASP A 110 -4.01 -9.12 -23.46
C ASP A 110 -3.99 -7.60 -23.74
N ALA A 111 -4.02 -6.78 -22.70
CA ALA A 111 -3.86 -5.32 -22.80
C ALA A 111 -2.41 -4.85 -23.03
N GLY A 112 -1.44 -5.76 -23.10
CA GLY A 112 -0.02 -5.43 -23.31
C GLY A 112 0.70 -4.92 -22.06
N MET A 113 0.12 -5.07 -20.88
CA MET A 113 0.75 -4.67 -19.61
C MET A 113 1.93 -5.59 -19.27
N LYS A 114 2.89 -5.06 -18.53
CA LYS A 114 4.13 -5.77 -18.18
C LYS A 114 4.11 -6.32 -16.76
N TYR A 115 3.33 -5.72 -15.86
CA TYR A 115 3.22 -6.15 -14.48
C TYR A 115 1.91 -5.68 -13.85
N ILE A 116 1.58 -6.28 -12.70
CA ILE A 116 0.45 -5.89 -11.87
C ILE A 116 0.96 -5.48 -10.50
N VAL A 117 0.52 -4.34 -9.97
CA VAL A 117 0.71 -3.93 -8.57
C VAL A 117 -0.63 -3.92 -7.88
N VAL A 118 -0.71 -4.51 -6.68
CA VAL A 118 -1.96 -4.60 -5.93
C VAL A 118 -1.77 -4.22 -4.47
N THR A 119 -2.77 -3.60 -3.87
CA THR A 119 -2.74 -3.24 -2.44
C THR A 119 -2.72 -4.48 -1.56
N SER A 120 -1.56 -4.80 -1.00
CA SER A 120 -1.43 -5.86 0.01
C SER A 120 -1.92 -5.41 1.40
N LYS A 121 -1.70 -4.15 1.75
CA LYS A 121 -2.27 -3.46 2.92
C LYS A 121 -2.34 -1.96 2.65
N HIS A 122 -3.54 -1.39 2.71
CA HIS A 122 -3.73 0.06 2.63
C HIS A 122 -3.69 0.71 4.04
N HIS A 123 -4.01 1.99 4.17
CA HIS A 123 -3.99 2.75 5.43
C HIS A 123 -4.99 2.20 6.46
N ASP A 124 -6.05 1.54 6.03
CA ASP A 124 -7.05 0.88 6.87
C ASP A 124 -6.50 -0.30 7.68
N GLY A 125 -5.30 -0.76 7.33
CA GLY A 125 -4.59 -1.81 8.04
C GLY A 125 -5.06 -3.24 7.74
N PHE A 126 -6.05 -3.44 6.85
CA PHE A 126 -6.47 -4.77 6.43
C PHE A 126 -5.46 -5.40 5.48
N ALA A 127 -4.95 -6.59 5.82
CA ALA A 127 -4.02 -7.30 4.96
C ALA A 127 -4.79 -8.19 3.97
N MET A 128 -4.57 -7.98 2.67
CA MET A 128 -5.18 -8.74 1.58
C MET A 128 -4.44 -10.06 1.28
N PHE A 129 -3.64 -10.55 2.25
CA PHE A 129 -2.84 -11.77 2.15
C PHE A 129 -2.84 -12.52 3.50
N ASP A 130 -2.37 -13.78 3.51
CA ASP A 130 -2.29 -14.62 4.70
C ASP A 130 -1.16 -14.18 5.64
N SER A 131 -1.34 -13.04 6.29
CA SER A 131 -0.38 -12.53 7.28
C SER A 131 -0.40 -13.38 8.56
N LYS A 132 0.78 -13.80 9.00
CA LYS A 132 0.94 -14.51 10.29
C LYS A 132 1.17 -13.55 11.45
N SER A 133 1.52 -12.30 11.15
CA SER A 133 1.80 -11.27 12.16
C SER A 133 0.54 -10.57 12.68
N ASN A 134 -0.59 -10.64 11.95
CA ASN A 134 -1.83 -10.00 12.36
C ASN A 134 -3.06 -10.72 11.79
N ASP A 135 -4.07 -10.97 12.65
CA ASP A 135 -5.29 -11.69 12.27
C ASP A 135 -6.32 -10.82 11.51
N PHE A 136 -6.13 -9.49 11.45
CA PHE A 136 -6.93 -8.62 10.63
C PHE A 136 -6.47 -8.71 9.16
N ASN A 137 -6.77 -9.86 8.55
CA ASN A 137 -6.40 -10.20 7.18
C ASN A 137 -7.53 -10.98 6.49
N ILE A 138 -7.47 -11.04 5.16
CA ILE A 138 -8.53 -11.64 4.32
C ILE A 138 -8.74 -13.14 4.59
N VAL A 139 -7.72 -13.86 5.02
CA VAL A 139 -7.81 -15.31 5.27
C VAL A 139 -8.52 -15.61 6.60
N LYS A 140 -8.21 -14.81 7.64
CA LYS A 140 -8.73 -15.05 9.01
C LYS A 140 -9.96 -14.25 9.36
N ALA A 141 -10.04 -13.00 8.89
CA ALA A 141 -11.10 -12.06 9.30
C ALA A 141 -12.29 -12.03 8.33
N SER A 142 -12.14 -12.59 7.13
CA SER A 142 -13.22 -12.62 6.13
C SER A 142 -13.68 -14.04 5.83
N PRO A 143 -14.94 -14.23 5.38
CA PRO A 143 -15.43 -15.55 4.97
C PRO A 143 -14.78 -16.06 3.68
N PHE A 144 -14.06 -15.23 2.94
CA PHE A 144 -13.34 -15.62 1.74
C PHE A 144 -12.29 -16.70 2.02
N GLY A 145 -11.55 -16.60 3.13
CA GLY A 145 -10.67 -17.64 3.65
C GLY A 145 -9.51 -18.07 2.75
N ARG A 146 -9.26 -17.34 1.64
CA ARG A 146 -8.19 -17.61 0.66
C ARG A 146 -7.21 -16.45 0.61
N ASP A 147 -6.01 -16.71 0.09
CA ASP A 147 -4.97 -15.69 -0.13
C ASP A 147 -4.97 -15.25 -1.62
N PRO A 148 -5.66 -14.15 -1.97
CA PRO A 148 -5.73 -13.69 -3.36
C PRO A 148 -4.39 -13.19 -3.89
N MET A 149 -3.48 -12.74 -3.03
CA MET A 149 -2.15 -12.30 -3.45
C MET A 149 -1.33 -13.48 -3.93
N LYS A 150 -1.45 -14.63 -3.27
CA LYS A 150 -0.78 -15.86 -3.68
C LYS A 150 -1.32 -16.36 -5.02
N GLU A 151 -2.64 -16.34 -5.18
CA GLU A 151 -3.27 -16.75 -6.43
C GLU A 151 -2.89 -15.83 -7.59
N LEU A 152 -2.88 -14.50 -7.35
CA LEU A 152 -2.56 -13.52 -8.39
C LEU A 152 -1.08 -13.54 -8.76
N SER A 153 -0.17 -13.68 -7.77
CA SER A 153 1.27 -13.81 -8.06
C SER A 153 1.58 -15.04 -8.92
N GLN A 154 0.90 -16.16 -8.65
CA GLN A 154 1.04 -17.36 -9.45
C GLN A 154 0.48 -17.17 -10.87
N ALA A 155 -0.69 -16.57 -11.02
CA ALA A 155 -1.29 -16.27 -12.31
C ALA A 155 -0.44 -15.31 -13.15
N CYS A 156 0.14 -14.28 -12.53
CA CYS A 156 1.09 -13.38 -13.19
C CYS A 156 2.30 -14.14 -13.72
N LYS A 157 2.86 -15.06 -12.92
CA LYS A 157 4.00 -15.89 -13.33
C LYS A 157 3.64 -16.77 -14.52
N GLU A 158 2.44 -17.39 -14.53
CA GLU A 158 1.95 -18.23 -15.63
C GLU A 158 1.81 -17.44 -16.93
N GLU A 159 1.39 -16.17 -16.86
CA GLU A 159 1.24 -15.25 -18.00
C GLU A 159 2.54 -14.51 -18.38
N GLY A 160 3.63 -14.71 -17.66
CA GLY A 160 4.90 -14.00 -17.87
C GLY A 160 4.83 -12.50 -17.53
N LEU A 161 3.99 -12.14 -16.56
CA LEU A 161 3.85 -10.79 -16.02
C LEU A 161 4.65 -10.65 -14.73
N GLY A 162 5.21 -9.47 -14.49
CA GLY A 162 5.72 -9.09 -13.18
C GLY A 162 4.57 -8.95 -12.17
N PHE A 163 4.87 -9.22 -10.89
CA PHE A 163 3.93 -9.02 -9.79
C PHE A 163 4.53 -8.12 -8.73
N GLY A 164 3.78 -7.14 -8.23
CA GLY A 164 4.23 -6.18 -7.24
C GLY A 164 3.19 -5.90 -6.17
N PHE A 165 3.67 -5.41 -5.04
CA PHE A 165 2.84 -5.02 -3.91
C PHE A 165 2.85 -3.52 -3.68
N TYR A 166 1.67 -2.94 -3.46
CA TYR A 166 1.52 -1.71 -2.71
C TYR A 166 1.45 -2.05 -1.21
N TYR A 167 2.15 -1.29 -0.38
CA TYR A 167 2.12 -1.42 1.07
C TYR A 167 2.20 -0.06 1.77
N SER A 168 1.16 0.28 2.54
CA SER A 168 1.16 1.46 3.41
C SER A 168 2.01 1.19 4.64
N HIS A 169 3.23 1.72 4.67
CA HIS A 169 4.21 1.40 5.71
C HIS A 169 4.12 2.30 6.95
N ASN A 170 3.70 3.55 6.80
CA ASN A 170 3.57 4.50 7.90
C ASN A 170 2.17 4.48 8.51
N GLN A 171 1.13 4.58 7.66
CA GLN A 171 -0.25 4.65 8.12
C GLN A 171 -0.83 3.25 8.39
N ASP A 172 -1.48 3.11 9.54
CA ASP A 172 -2.34 1.97 9.87
C ASP A 172 -3.37 2.42 10.90
N TRP A 173 -4.59 2.67 10.43
CA TRP A 173 -5.65 3.26 11.24
C TRP A 173 -6.30 2.28 12.21
N THR A 174 -5.97 0.99 12.12
CA THR A 174 -6.58 -0.08 12.93
C THR A 174 -5.63 -0.77 13.89
N PHE A 175 -4.31 -0.53 13.76
CA PHE A 175 -3.33 -1.16 14.61
C PHE A 175 -2.68 -0.18 15.59
N PRO A 176 -2.52 -0.55 16.88
CA PRO A 176 -1.92 0.31 17.89
C PRO A 176 -0.51 0.79 17.50
N GLY A 177 -0.30 2.10 17.57
CA GLY A 177 0.97 2.74 17.24
C GLY A 177 1.18 3.04 15.74
N GLY A 178 0.32 2.55 14.84
CA GLY A 178 0.31 2.98 13.43
C GLY A 178 -0.10 4.44 13.32
N ASN A 179 0.45 5.17 12.34
CA ASN A 179 0.06 6.56 12.15
C ASN A 179 -1.45 6.65 11.81
N GLY A 180 -2.17 7.44 12.61
CA GLY A 180 -3.65 7.53 12.56
C GLY A 180 -4.39 6.37 13.26
N GLY A 181 -3.70 5.41 13.84
CA GLY A 181 -4.26 4.31 14.59
C GLY A 181 -4.38 4.57 16.10
N PRO A 182 -4.88 3.55 16.86
CA PRO A 182 -5.00 3.66 18.32
C PRO A 182 -3.64 3.89 19.00
N THR A 183 -3.64 4.67 20.08
CA THR A 183 -2.45 4.95 20.89
C THR A 183 -2.22 3.93 22.01
N THR A 184 -3.18 3.04 22.25
CA THR A 184 -3.11 2.00 23.29
C THR A 184 -3.29 0.61 22.68
N ASN A 185 -2.53 -0.36 23.19
CA ASN A 185 -2.68 -1.76 22.81
C ASN A 185 -3.83 -2.45 23.57
N ALA A 186 -4.10 -3.72 23.24
CA ALA A 186 -5.17 -4.52 23.87
C ALA A 186 -5.03 -4.71 25.38
N LYS A 187 -3.86 -4.42 25.97
CA LYS A 187 -3.61 -4.47 27.43
C LYS A 187 -3.77 -3.10 28.08
N GLY A 188 -4.27 -2.09 27.35
CA GLY A 188 -4.41 -0.71 27.83
C GLY A 188 -3.10 0.06 27.98
N LYS A 189 -1.96 -0.50 27.50
CA LYS A 189 -0.67 0.19 27.55
C LYS A 189 -0.54 1.14 26.37
N GLU A 190 -0.11 2.37 26.65
CA GLU A 190 0.26 3.34 25.61
C GLU A 190 1.44 2.82 24.77
N VAL A 191 1.35 2.97 23.46
CA VAL A 191 2.33 2.52 22.48
C VAL A 191 2.52 3.56 21.38
N GLY A 192 3.73 3.62 20.85
CA GLY A 192 4.08 4.47 19.72
C GLY A 192 4.39 3.68 18.46
N PHE A 193 4.92 4.38 17.46
CA PHE A 193 5.21 3.84 16.13
C PHE A 193 6.14 2.61 16.15
N ASP A 194 7.12 2.57 17.05
CA ASP A 194 8.03 1.41 17.21
C ASP A 194 7.28 0.10 17.50
N TYR A 195 6.16 0.18 18.24
CA TYR A 195 5.32 -0.98 18.51
C TYR A 195 4.65 -1.50 17.23
N TYR A 196 4.01 -0.63 16.45
CA TYR A 196 3.42 -0.99 15.16
C TYR A 196 4.48 -1.55 14.20
N PHE A 197 5.61 -0.85 14.10
CA PHE A 197 6.69 -1.24 13.20
C PHE A 197 7.17 -2.66 13.47
N LYS A 198 7.48 -2.98 14.72
CA LYS A 198 8.01 -4.29 15.13
C LYS A 198 6.98 -5.42 15.10
N HIS A 199 5.72 -5.13 15.40
CA HIS A 199 4.71 -6.16 15.55
C HIS A 199 3.84 -6.38 14.32
N LYS A 200 3.83 -5.45 13.37
CA LYS A 200 3.03 -5.57 12.15
C LYS A 200 3.78 -5.18 10.88
N CYS A 201 4.26 -3.94 10.77
CA CYS A 201 4.82 -3.41 9.52
C CYS A 201 6.00 -4.24 9.02
N LEU A 202 7.06 -4.34 9.80
CA LEU A 202 8.27 -5.07 9.43
C LEU A 202 8.02 -6.57 9.21
N PRO A 203 7.27 -7.30 10.07
CA PRO A 203 6.89 -8.67 9.80
C PRO A 203 6.12 -8.84 8.48
N GLN A 204 5.14 -8.00 8.20
CA GLN A 204 4.34 -8.08 6.96
C GLN A 204 5.19 -7.81 5.72
N VAL A 205 6.12 -6.84 5.75
CA VAL A 205 7.04 -6.59 4.63
C VAL A 205 7.97 -7.80 4.42
N LYS A 206 8.41 -8.47 5.49
CA LYS A 206 9.15 -9.74 5.38
C LYS A 206 8.30 -10.84 4.75
N GLU A 207 7.01 -10.95 5.10
CA GLU A 207 6.08 -11.93 4.54
C GLU A 207 5.87 -11.73 3.04
N ILE A 208 5.51 -10.52 2.60
CA ILE A 208 5.24 -10.23 1.18
C ILE A 208 6.48 -10.36 0.30
N THR A 209 7.68 -10.11 0.85
CA THR A 209 8.93 -10.24 0.07
C THR A 209 9.51 -11.65 0.06
N LYS A 210 8.97 -12.60 0.85
CA LYS A 210 9.48 -13.99 0.90
C LYS A 210 8.53 -15.03 0.35
N ASN A 211 7.21 -14.82 0.44
CA ASN A 211 6.24 -15.89 0.30
C ASN A 211 5.53 -15.93 -1.06
N TYR A 212 5.83 -14.98 -1.97
CA TYR A 212 5.06 -14.78 -3.21
C TYR A 212 5.91 -14.91 -4.49
N GLY A 213 7.08 -15.53 -4.38
CA GLY A 213 8.01 -15.70 -5.51
C GLY A 213 8.77 -14.41 -5.82
N ASP A 214 9.16 -14.23 -7.07
CA ASP A 214 9.88 -13.05 -7.53
C ASP A 214 8.95 -11.85 -7.60
N ILE A 215 9.33 -10.76 -6.96
CA ILE A 215 8.57 -9.51 -6.87
C ILE A 215 9.20 -8.48 -7.81
N ALA A 216 8.39 -7.93 -8.72
CA ALA A 216 8.83 -6.88 -9.64
C ALA A 216 8.94 -5.51 -8.95
N MET A 217 8.05 -5.24 -7.97
CA MET A 217 7.96 -3.93 -7.33
C MET A 217 7.40 -4.01 -5.92
N VAL A 218 7.93 -3.18 -5.02
CA VAL A 218 7.30 -2.83 -3.75
C VAL A 218 6.99 -1.33 -3.76
N TRP A 219 5.71 -1.01 -3.86
CA TRP A 219 5.23 0.37 -3.80
C TRP A 219 4.89 0.74 -2.36
N PHE A 220 5.82 1.34 -1.67
CA PHE A 220 5.53 2.02 -0.40
C PHE A 220 4.78 3.33 -0.64
N ASP A 221 3.94 3.74 0.31
CA ASP A 221 3.13 4.94 0.14
C ASP A 221 3.03 5.77 1.43
N THR A 222 2.92 7.09 1.25
CA THR A 222 2.69 8.08 2.31
C THR A 222 3.62 7.92 3.52
N PRO A 223 4.95 8.11 3.34
CA PRO A 223 5.93 7.98 4.43
C PRO A 223 5.68 9.02 5.53
N GLY A 224 5.11 10.19 5.19
CA GLY A 224 4.86 11.27 6.15
C GLY A 224 6.11 11.61 6.96
N ASN A 225 5.98 11.62 8.27
CA ASN A 225 7.05 11.89 9.23
C ASN A 225 7.77 10.63 9.74
N MET A 226 7.66 9.50 9.03
CA MET A 226 8.33 8.26 9.42
C MET A 226 9.85 8.46 9.50
N GLU A 227 10.47 8.06 10.61
CA GLU A 227 11.91 8.24 10.79
C GLU A 227 12.71 7.40 9.78
N LYS A 228 13.83 7.97 9.29
CA LYS A 228 14.70 7.34 8.28
C LYS A 228 15.17 5.93 8.67
N LYS A 229 15.39 5.66 9.97
CA LYS A 229 15.83 4.33 10.44
C LYS A 229 14.85 3.22 10.09
N TYR A 230 13.55 3.48 10.19
CA TYR A 230 12.51 2.50 9.87
C TYR A 230 12.41 2.27 8.36
N VAL A 231 12.46 3.36 7.57
CA VAL A 231 12.44 3.25 6.11
C VAL A 231 13.66 2.48 5.61
N ALA A 232 14.85 2.78 6.14
CA ALA A 232 16.08 2.08 5.78
C ALA A 232 15.98 0.57 6.07
N GLU A 233 15.44 0.18 7.25
CA GLU A 233 15.26 -1.24 7.60
C GLU A 233 14.29 -1.95 6.65
N LEU A 234 13.19 -1.29 6.22
CA LEU A 234 12.28 -1.87 5.24
C LEU A 234 12.94 -2.04 3.86
N VAL A 235 13.68 -1.02 3.40
CA VAL A 235 14.42 -1.07 2.14
C VAL A 235 15.46 -2.19 2.17
N ASP A 236 16.21 -2.33 3.26
CA ASP A 236 17.20 -3.41 3.43
C ASP A 236 16.54 -4.79 3.37
N VAL A 237 15.35 -4.95 3.98
CA VAL A 237 14.59 -6.21 3.90
C VAL A 237 14.18 -6.52 2.46
N VAL A 238 13.67 -5.52 1.73
CA VAL A 238 13.32 -5.70 0.32
C VAL A 238 14.55 -6.06 -0.50
N ARG A 239 15.65 -5.33 -0.37
CA ARG A 239 16.90 -5.59 -1.10
C ARG A 239 17.45 -6.98 -0.85
N LYS A 240 17.41 -7.43 0.42
CA LYS A 240 17.89 -8.76 0.80
C LYS A 240 17.04 -9.88 0.22
N ASN A 241 15.72 -9.73 0.23
CA ASN A 241 14.81 -10.80 -0.18
C ASN A 241 14.51 -10.75 -1.69
N GLN A 242 14.51 -9.56 -2.29
CA GLN A 242 14.12 -9.26 -3.66
C GLN A 242 15.10 -8.24 -4.27
N PRO A 243 16.34 -8.62 -4.59
CA PRO A 243 17.38 -7.68 -5.04
C PRO A 243 16.99 -6.95 -6.34
N ASN A 244 16.17 -7.56 -7.18
CA ASN A 244 15.73 -7.01 -8.47
C ASN A 244 14.42 -6.21 -8.39
N ALA A 245 13.74 -6.20 -7.24
CA ALA A 245 12.49 -5.46 -7.10
C ALA A 245 12.71 -3.95 -7.08
N MET A 246 11.90 -3.21 -7.84
CA MET A 246 11.85 -1.75 -7.77
C MET A 246 11.17 -1.30 -6.47
N ILE A 247 11.66 -0.22 -5.87
CA ILE A 247 11.05 0.41 -4.70
C ILE A 247 10.61 1.82 -5.09
N SER A 248 9.34 2.16 -4.81
CA SER A 248 8.81 3.51 -5.09
C SER A 248 9.54 4.60 -4.31
N GLY A 249 9.63 5.80 -4.88
CA GLY A 249 10.17 6.97 -4.21
C GLY A 249 9.39 7.38 -2.96
N ARG A 250 8.13 6.99 -2.88
CA ARG A 250 7.29 7.15 -1.68
C ARG A 250 7.67 6.24 -0.50
N ALA A 251 8.76 5.49 -0.60
CA ALA A 251 9.38 4.90 0.58
C ALA A 251 9.83 5.99 1.57
N GLY A 252 10.24 7.16 1.06
CA GLY A 252 10.70 8.30 1.83
C GLY A 252 12.24 8.39 1.92
N HIS A 253 12.72 9.55 2.34
CA HIS A 253 14.14 9.84 2.57
C HIS A 253 15.07 9.57 1.37
N GLY A 254 14.53 9.64 0.15
CA GLY A 254 15.32 9.37 -1.07
C GLY A 254 15.77 7.93 -1.26
N LEU A 255 15.21 6.97 -0.49
CA LEU A 255 15.66 5.57 -0.48
C LEU A 255 14.97 4.69 -1.55
N GLY A 256 14.05 5.24 -2.33
CA GLY A 256 13.44 4.55 -3.47
C GLY A 256 14.30 4.58 -4.73
N ASP A 257 13.86 3.86 -5.75
CA ASP A 257 14.56 3.72 -7.04
C ASP A 257 14.10 4.71 -8.10
N TYR A 258 12.90 5.29 -7.97
CA TYR A 258 12.31 6.21 -8.93
C TYR A 258 11.35 7.18 -8.24
N LYS A 259 11.10 8.33 -8.89
CA LYS A 259 10.06 9.28 -8.45
C LYS A 259 8.68 8.81 -8.90
N SER A 260 7.69 8.91 -8.04
CA SER A 260 6.33 8.45 -8.29
C SER A 260 5.26 9.46 -7.86
#